data_c5bf1ec3c7ae472a0ef4add36d0e59fd
#
_entry.id   c5bf1ec3c7ae472a0ef4add36d0e59fd
#
_cell.length_a   1.000
_cell.length_b   1.000
_cell.length_c   1.000
_cell.angle_alpha   90.00
_cell.angle_beta   90.00
_cell.angle_gamma   90.00
#
_symmetry.space_group_name_H-M   'P 1'
#
loop_
_entity.id
_entity.type
_entity.pdbx_description
1 polymer ?
#
loop_
_entity_poly.entity_id
_entity_poly.type
_entity_poly.pdbx_seq_one_letter_code
_entity_poly.pdbx_strand_id
1 'polypeptide(L)'
;MQRVAREAGVTTMALYRYFPGKADLLNMMIDSASDSAANFGKPSLPWNVRLKKWARLCLDIYRNHPWFLEATSTRHSLMGPNELTWMEAALAILAESGLIPRDQHHAFLAVIGHVRGHATFQRTAKRSESGQKWIHDLAQMLKPEAHRYPTLVASLDSGAFFENPDGAFDFGLDCIVEGIRARASSQSR
;
A
#
# COMPACT_ATOMS: atom_id res chain seq x y z
N MET A 1 17.83 16.35 13.60
CA MET A 1 18.20 15.79 14.92
C MET A 1 17.96 16.79 16.06
N GLN A 2 18.48 18.02 16.04
CA GLN A 2 18.28 19.00 17.14
C GLN A 2 16.80 19.27 17.48
N ARG A 3 15.94 19.48 16.45
CA ARG A 3 14.50 19.67 16.65
C ARG A 3 13.84 18.42 17.24
N VAL A 4 14.21 17.22 16.78
CA VAL A 4 13.69 15.96 17.31
C VAL A 4 14.08 15.78 18.78
N ALA A 5 15.35 16.03 19.13
CA ALA A 5 15.81 15.96 20.51
C ALA A 5 15.02 16.91 21.44
N ARG A 6 14.79 18.15 21.00
CA ARG A 6 14.01 19.13 21.74
C ARG A 6 12.54 18.69 21.95
N GLU A 7 11.88 18.21 20.91
CA GLU A 7 10.50 17.70 20.98
C GLU A 7 10.40 16.45 21.89
N ALA A 8 11.44 15.61 21.89
CA ALA A 8 11.51 14.42 22.75
C ALA A 8 11.98 14.72 24.19
N GLY A 9 12.29 15.97 24.53
CA GLY A 9 12.77 16.34 25.86
C GLY A 9 14.15 15.80 26.24
N VAL A 10 15.00 15.49 25.24
CA VAL A 10 16.34 14.96 25.46
C VAL A 10 17.42 15.86 24.82
N THR A 11 18.68 15.65 25.24
CA THR A 11 19.80 16.34 24.58
C THR A 11 20.11 15.74 23.21
N THR A 12 20.62 16.56 22.29
CA THR A 12 21.06 16.07 20.97
C THR A 12 22.11 14.97 21.08
N MET A 13 23.02 15.05 22.05
CA MET A 13 24.02 14.03 22.31
C MET A 13 23.39 12.71 22.79
N ALA A 14 22.39 12.77 23.65
CA ALA A 14 21.65 11.58 24.07
C ALA A 14 20.96 10.90 22.88
N LEU A 15 20.36 11.69 21.98
CA LEU A 15 19.72 11.15 20.78
C LEU A 15 20.73 10.47 19.85
N TYR A 16 21.92 11.07 19.62
CA TYR A 16 22.96 10.47 18.78
C TYR A 16 23.57 9.20 19.35
N ARG A 17 23.50 9.00 20.68
CA ARG A 17 23.95 7.75 21.30
C ARG A 17 23.08 6.55 20.89
N TYR A 18 21.79 6.77 20.63
CA TYR A 18 20.84 5.72 20.20
C TYR A 18 20.71 5.65 18.67
N PHE A 19 20.81 6.78 18.01
CA PHE A 19 20.63 6.92 16.57
C PHE A 19 21.82 7.67 15.98
N PRO A 20 22.85 6.94 15.49
CA PRO A 20 24.06 7.57 14.92
C PRO A 20 23.76 8.55 13.79
N GLY A 21 22.65 8.35 13.06
CA GLY A 21 22.24 9.22 11.99
C GLY A 21 20.72 9.38 11.86
N LYS A 22 20.34 10.28 10.96
CA LYS A 22 18.93 10.51 10.60
C LYS A 22 18.29 9.26 9.97
N ALA A 23 19.09 8.49 9.21
CA ALA A 23 18.64 7.26 8.57
C ALA A 23 18.25 6.19 9.60
N ASP A 24 19.06 6.04 10.66
CA ASP A 24 18.80 5.05 11.72
C ASP A 24 17.53 5.39 12.49
N LEU A 25 17.30 6.66 12.78
CA LEU A 25 16.07 7.13 13.40
C LEU A 25 14.86 6.86 12.47
N LEU A 26 14.99 7.15 11.17
CA LEU A 26 13.92 6.91 10.21
C LEU A 26 13.59 5.42 10.10
N ASN A 27 14.60 4.55 10.07
CA ASN A 27 14.41 3.10 10.04
C ASN A 27 13.66 2.61 11.27
N MET A 28 14.04 3.08 12.47
CA MET A 28 13.33 2.72 13.68
C MET A 28 11.88 3.25 13.68
N MET A 29 11.66 4.45 13.17
CA MET A 29 10.30 4.99 13.04
C MET A 29 9.44 4.14 12.09
N ILE A 30 10.00 3.68 10.96
CA ILE A 30 9.33 2.80 10.01
C ILE A 30 9.00 1.46 10.68
N ASP A 31 9.98 0.84 11.32
CA ASP A 31 9.81 -0.44 11.99
C ASP A 31 8.77 -0.35 13.12
N SER A 32 8.85 0.71 13.95
CA SER A 32 7.88 0.94 15.01
C SER A 32 6.45 1.19 14.51
N ALA A 33 6.29 1.88 13.36
CA ALA A 33 4.97 2.06 12.75
C ALA A 33 4.39 0.74 12.20
N SER A 34 5.26 -0.24 11.95
CA SER A 34 4.90 -1.60 11.56
C SER A 34 4.68 -2.53 12.76
N ASP A 35 4.92 -2.05 14.00
CA ASP A 35 4.67 -2.78 15.25
C ASP A 35 3.17 -2.77 15.58
N SER A 36 2.39 -3.34 14.71
CA SER A 36 1.06 -3.78 15.07
C SER A 36 1.14 -5.31 15.24
N ALA A 37 0.66 -5.82 16.37
CA ALA A 37 0.42 -7.25 16.55
C ALA A 37 -0.64 -7.66 15.51
N ALA A 38 -0.25 -7.68 14.24
CA ALA A 38 -1.13 -7.77 13.11
C ALA A 38 -1.74 -9.16 13.07
N ASN A 39 -3.01 -9.23 13.44
CA ASN A 39 -3.81 -10.42 13.28
C ASN A 39 -4.18 -10.59 11.80
N PHE A 40 -3.32 -11.27 11.04
CA PHE A 40 -3.54 -11.57 9.61
C PHE A 40 -4.67 -12.59 9.36
N GLY A 41 -5.44 -12.97 10.38
CA GLY A 41 -6.52 -13.94 10.31
C GLY A 41 -6.14 -15.29 10.90
N LYS A 42 -7.16 -16.08 11.22
CA LYS A 42 -6.96 -17.44 11.73
C LYS A 42 -6.35 -18.32 10.63
N PRO A 43 -5.40 -19.22 10.94
CA PRO A 43 -4.84 -20.16 9.96
C PRO A 43 -5.89 -21.02 9.24
N SER A 44 -7.05 -21.25 9.85
CA SER A 44 -8.17 -21.98 9.25
C SER A 44 -8.88 -21.24 8.11
N LEU A 45 -8.63 -19.95 7.93
CA LEU A 45 -9.21 -19.19 6.82
C LEU A 45 -8.42 -19.44 5.53
N PRO A 46 -9.07 -19.45 4.36
CA PRO A 46 -8.40 -19.58 3.06
C PRO A 46 -7.32 -18.52 2.88
N TRP A 47 -6.22 -18.90 2.22
CA TRP A 47 -5.06 -18.02 1.97
C TRP A 47 -5.45 -16.67 1.34
N ASN A 48 -6.37 -16.69 0.38
CA ASN A 48 -6.82 -15.47 -0.33
C ASN A 48 -7.55 -14.50 0.62
N VAL A 49 -8.32 -14.99 1.58
CA VAL A 49 -8.99 -14.18 2.60
C VAL A 49 -7.95 -13.53 3.52
N ARG A 50 -6.94 -14.30 3.93
CA ARG A 50 -5.85 -13.81 4.78
C ARG A 50 -4.96 -12.81 4.05
N LEU A 51 -4.66 -13.05 2.77
CA LEU A 51 -3.87 -12.13 1.93
C LEU A 51 -4.59 -10.79 1.76
N LYS A 52 -5.90 -10.80 1.48
CA LYS A 52 -6.71 -9.59 1.42
C LYS A 52 -6.73 -8.82 2.74
N LYS A 53 -6.85 -9.53 3.86
CA LYS A 53 -6.76 -8.92 5.19
C LYS A 53 -5.39 -8.30 5.43
N TRP A 54 -4.31 -9.01 5.10
CA TRP A 54 -2.94 -8.50 5.19
C TRP A 54 -2.78 -7.20 4.39
N ALA A 55 -3.23 -7.18 3.14
CA ALA A 55 -3.15 -6.00 2.27
C ALA A 55 -3.91 -4.79 2.85
N ARG A 56 -5.11 -5.00 3.42
CA ARG A 56 -5.88 -3.93 4.07
C ARG A 56 -5.17 -3.39 5.30
N LEU A 57 -4.60 -4.25 6.14
CA LEU A 57 -3.81 -3.83 7.30
C LEU A 57 -2.56 -3.03 6.88
N CYS A 58 -1.88 -3.43 5.79
CA CYS A 58 -0.80 -2.62 5.21
C CYS A 58 -1.31 -1.23 4.78
N LEU A 59 -2.47 -1.16 4.12
CA LEU A 59 -3.06 0.12 3.72
C LEU A 59 -3.36 1.00 4.93
N ASP A 60 -3.81 0.42 6.04
CA ASP A 60 -4.11 1.16 7.28
C ASP A 60 -2.83 1.74 7.92
N ILE A 61 -1.68 1.09 7.80
CA ILE A 61 -0.39 1.69 8.21
C ILE A 61 -0.14 2.99 7.43
N TYR A 62 -0.31 2.97 6.10
CA TYR A 62 -0.14 4.17 5.27
C TYR A 62 -1.16 5.27 5.58
N ARG A 63 -2.38 4.89 5.97
CA ARG A 63 -3.45 5.83 6.36
C ARG A 63 -3.16 6.51 7.70
N ASN A 64 -2.68 5.74 8.66
CA ASN A 64 -2.37 6.20 10.01
C ASN A 64 -1.05 6.97 10.07
N HIS A 65 -0.12 6.66 9.15
CA HIS A 65 1.21 7.27 9.08
C HIS A 65 1.47 7.87 7.69
N PRO A 66 0.92 9.06 7.35
CA PRO A 66 1.06 9.66 6.01
C PRO A 66 2.50 9.86 5.54
N TRP A 67 3.45 9.98 6.46
CA TRP A 67 4.89 10.08 6.18
C TRP A 67 5.53 8.75 5.77
N PHE A 68 4.90 7.61 6.08
CA PHE A 68 5.45 6.26 5.89
C PHE A 68 5.72 5.94 4.42
N LEU A 69 4.83 6.39 3.52
CA LEU A 69 4.98 6.17 2.08
C LEU A 69 6.26 6.82 1.53
N GLU A 70 6.53 8.07 1.90
CA GLU A 70 7.73 8.79 1.48
C GLU A 70 8.98 8.19 2.11
N ALA A 71 8.92 7.90 3.41
CA ALA A 71 10.01 7.29 4.16
C ALA A 71 10.44 5.95 3.56
N THR A 72 9.50 5.06 3.24
CA THR A 72 9.79 3.75 2.64
C THR A 72 10.20 3.83 1.16
N SER A 73 9.87 4.92 0.46
CA SER A 73 10.26 5.11 -0.95
C SER A 73 11.71 5.57 -1.12
N THR A 74 12.25 6.28 -0.12
CA THR A 74 13.60 6.86 -0.16
C THR A 74 14.64 6.06 0.64
N ARG A 75 14.20 4.99 1.28
CA ARG A 75 15.06 4.18 2.14
C ARG A 75 16.01 3.30 1.34
N HIS A 76 17.29 3.29 1.77
CA HIS A 76 18.36 2.44 1.23
C HIS A 76 18.89 1.41 2.25
N SER A 77 18.25 1.29 3.41
CA SER A 77 18.67 0.41 4.49
C SER A 77 17.84 -0.87 4.56
N LEU A 78 18.34 -1.83 5.34
CA LEU A 78 17.65 -3.09 5.61
C LEU A 78 16.34 -2.84 6.37
N MET A 79 15.40 -3.76 6.23
CA MET A 79 14.14 -3.79 6.94
C MET A 79 14.38 -4.13 8.43
N GLY A 80 13.59 -3.55 9.31
CA GLY A 80 13.58 -3.89 10.72
C GLY A 80 12.82 -5.19 11.01
N PRO A 81 12.87 -5.70 12.25
CA PRO A 81 12.25 -6.96 12.63
C PRO A 81 10.72 -7.00 12.43
N ASN A 82 10.05 -5.88 12.70
CA ASN A 82 8.59 -5.80 12.49
C ASN A 82 8.23 -5.84 11.01
N GLU A 83 8.95 -5.10 10.16
CA GLU A 83 8.76 -5.14 8.71
C GLU A 83 9.03 -6.54 8.14
N LEU A 84 10.08 -7.22 8.63
CA LEU A 84 10.39 -8.60 8.24
C LEU A 84 9.27 -9.56 8.64
N THR A 85 8.65 -9.36 9.82
CA THR A 85 7.48 -10.14 10.26
C THR A 85 6.29 -9.97 9.31
N TRP A 86 6.05 -8.76 8.81
CA TRP A 86 5.00 -8.51 7.82
C TRP A 86 5.28 -9.18 6.47
N MET A 87 6.53 -9.12 6.02
CA MET A 87 6.93 -9.79 4.77
C MET A 87 6.83 -11.30 4.89
N GLU A 88 7.34 -11.89 5.98
CA GLU A 88 7.25 -13.33 6.28
C GLU A 88 5.80 -13.80 6.30
N ALA A 89 4.90 -13.06 6.98
CA ALA A 89 3.49 -13.40 7.04
C ALA A 89 2.84 -13.43 5.64
N ALA A 90 3.16 -12.47 4.78
CA ALA A 90 2.65 -12.46 3.40
C ALA A 90 3.16 -13.64 2.59
N LEU A 91 4.47 -13.93 2.68
CA LEU A 91 5.08 -15.05 1.95
C LEU A 91 4.55 -16.39 2.45
N ALA A 92 4.37 -16.57 3.77
CA ALA A 92 3.75 -17.77 4.36
C ALA A 92 2.30 -17.98 3.86
N ILE A 93 1.51 -16.90 3.80
CA ILE A 93 0.15 -16.96 3.23
C ILE A 93 0.21 -17.33 1.73
N LEU A 94 1.13 -16.77 0.97
CA LEU A 94 1.29 -17.04 -0.46
C LEU A 94 1.82 -18.45 -0.74
N ALA A 95 2.60 -19.04 0.17
CA ALA A 95 3.05 -20.43 0.05
C ALA A 95 1.88 -21.42 0.00
N GLU A 96 0.79 -21.13 0.73
CA GLU A 96 -0.43 -21.94 0.72
C GLU A 96 -1.23 -21.86 -0.60
N SER A 97 -0.92 -20.88 -1.47
CA SER A 97 -1.60 -20.73 -2.75
C SER A 97 -1.23 -21.78 -3.80
N GLY A 98 -0.13 -22.52 -3.59
CA GLY A 98 0.44 -23.46 -4.56
C GLY A 98 1.44 -22.83 -5.55
N LEU A 99 1.78 -21.56 -5.38
CA LEU A 99 2.84 -20.92 -6.18
C LEU A 99 4.23 -21.42 -5.79
N ILE A 100 5.15 -21.54 -6.76
CA ILE A 100 6.57 -21.76 -6.48
C ILE A 100 7.20 -20.53 -5.82
N PRO A 101 8.30 -20.66 -5.01
CA PRO A 101 8.86 -19.57 -4.20
C PRO A 101 9.15 -18.28 -4.97
N ARG A 102 9.66 -18.38 -6.21
CA ARG A 102 9.88 -17.20 -7.05
C ARG A 102 8.59 -16.43 -7.32
N ASP A 103 7.52 -17.13 -7.64
CA ASP A 103 6.24 -16.52 -7.98
C ASP A 103 5.49 -16.02 -6.73
N GLN A 104 5.74 -16.62 -5.55
CA GLN A 104 5.28 -16.08 -4.25
C GLN A 104 5.87 -14.68 -4.01
N HIS A 105 7.18 -14.51 -4.25
CA HIS A 105 7.82 -13.20 -4.14
C HIS A 105 7.28 -12.19 -5.17
N HIS A 106 7.05 -12.61 -6.42
CA HIS A 106 6.43 -11.74 -7.44
C HIS A 106 5.00 -11.34 -7.05
N ALA A 107 4.22 -12.26 -6.50
CA ALA A 107 2.87 -11.98 -6.00
C ALA A 107 2.91 -11.01 -4.81
N PHE A 108 3.85 -11.18 -3.88
CA PHE A 108 4.08 -10.23 -2.80
C PHE A 108 4.35 -8.82 -3.33
N LEU A 109 5.24 -8.68 -4.32
CA LEU A 109 5.55 -7.38 -4.94
C LEU A 109 4.32 -6.78 -5.64
N ALA A 110 3.49 -7.58 -6.29
CA ALA A 110 2.25 -7.11 -6.91
C ALA A 110 1.26 -6.58 -5.88
N VAL A 111 1.05 -7.30 -4.79
CA VAL A 111 0.14 -6.89 -3.71
C VAL A 111 0.63 -5.62 -3.02
N ILE A 112 1.91 -5.55 -2.61
CA ILE A 112 2.43 -4.36 -1.93
C ILE A 112 2.49 -3.16 -2.87
N GLY A 113 2.77 -3.38 -4.16
CA GLY A 113 2.70 -2.35 -5.20
C GLY A 113 1.31 -1.76 -5.34
N HIS A 114 0.26 -2.60 -5.33
CA HIS A 114 -1.14 -2.18 -5.35
C HIS A 114 -1.49 -1.36 -4.10
N VAL A 115 -1.13 -1.84 -2.90
CA VAL A 115 -1.33 -1.12 -1.63
C VAL A 115 -0.68 0.28 -1.69
N ARG A 116 0.59 0.36 -2.11
CA ARG A 116 1.33 1.63 -2.19
C ARG A 116 0.75 2.59 -3.22
N GLY A 117 0.38 2.08 -4.40
CA GLY A 117 -0.27 2.85 -5.45
C GLY A 117 -1.58 3.47 -4.96
N HIS A 118 -2.40 2.67 -4.28
CA HIS A 118 -3.65 3.14 -3.71
C HIS A 118 -3.46 4.17 -2.58
N ALA A 119 -2.50 3.93 -1.67
CA ALA A 119 -2.15 4.89 -0.61
C ALA A 119 -1.68 6.23 -1.19
N THR A 120 -0.91 6.21 -2.29
CA THR A 120 -0.49 7.41 -3.02
C THR A 120 -1.69 8.15 -3.57
N PHE A 121 -2.58 7.45 -4.25
CA PHE A 121 -3.80 8.02 -4.83
C PHE A 121 -4.69 8.67 -3.76
N GLN A 122 -4.97 7.98 -2.65
CA GLN A 122 -5.76 8.53 -1.55
C GLN A 122 -5.14 9.79 -0.94
N ARG A 123 -3.80 9.84 -0.80
CA ARG A 123 -3.11 11.03 -0.27
C ARG A 123 -3.27 12.22 -1.20
N THR A 124 -3.21 12.00 -2.50
CA THR A 124 -3.40 13.05 -3.50
C THR A 124 -4.85 13.54 -3.51
N ALA A 125 -5.82 12.63 -3.46
CA ALA A 125 -7.24 12.94 -3.43
C ALA A 125 -7.66 13.73 -2.18
N LYS A 126 -7.15 13.37 -0.99
CA LYS A 126 -7.40 14.10 0.28
C LYS A 126 -6.82 15.51 0.31
N ARG A 127 -5.76 15.79 -0.47
CA ARG A 127 -5.15 17.14 -0.57
C ARG A 127 -5.93 18.09 -1.47
N SER A 128 -6.92 17.59 -2.19
CA SER A 128 -7.69 18.42 -3.10
C SER A 128 -9.17 18.42 -2.72
N GLU A 129 -9.65 19.58 -2.21
CA GLU A 129 -11.06 19.99 -2.38
C GLU A 129 -11.44 19.99 -3.87
N SER A 130 -10.47 19.74 -4.73
CA SER A 130 -10.52 19.74 -6.19
C SER A 130 -10.81 18.38 -6.84
N GLY A 131 -11.01 17.27 -6.11
CA GLY A 131 -11.35 16.02 -6.78
C GLY A 131 -12.63 16.13 -7.59
N GLN A 132 -13.71 16.61 -6.99
CA GLN A 132 -14.97 16.87 -7.71
C GLN A 132 -14.82 17.98 -8.73
N LYS A 133 -14.09 19.05 -8.41
CA LYS A 133 -13.80 20.13 -9.34
C LYS A 133 -12.98 19.63 -10.54
N TRP A 134 -11.94 18.81 -10.29
CA TRP A 134 -11.15 18.23 -11.37
C TRP A 134 -11.99 17.37 -12.32
N ILE A 135 -12.90 16.53 -11.79
CA ILE A 135 -13.80 15.72 -12.61
C ILE A 135 -14.75 16.62 -13.42
N HIS A 136 -15.28 17.68 -12.80
CA HIS A 136 -16.12 18.64 -13.49
C HIS A 136 -15.36 19.35 -14.61
N ASP A 137 -14.17 19.85 -14.32
CA ASP A 137 -13.31 20.54 -15.30
C ASP A 137 -12.92 19.61 -16.46
N LEU A 138 -12.60 18.34 -16.15
CA LEU A 138 -12.34 17.30 -17.14
C LEU A 138 -13.56 17.07 -18.03
N ALA A 139 -14.76 16.94 -17.46
CA ALA A 139 -15.99 16.76 -18.23
C ALA A 139 -16.27 17.95 -19.16
N GLN A 140 -16.04 19.18 -18.69
CA GLN A 140 -16.20 20.39 -19.52
C GLN A 140 -15.17 20.42 -20.67
N MET A 141 -13.92 20.07 -20.40
CA MET A 141 -12.86 20.01 -21.40
C MET A 141 -13.14 18.95 -22.48
N LEU A 142 -13.74 17.83 -22.11
CA LEU A 142 -14.02 16.74 -23.05
C LEU A 142 -15.28 16.94 -23.91
N LYS A 143 -16.22 17.78 -23.51
CA LYS A 143 -17.47 18.00 -24.25
C LYS A 143 -17.26 18.31 -25.75
N PRO A 144 -16.40 19.27 -26.15
CA PRO A 144 -16.19 19.59 -27.57
C PRO A 144 -15.44 18.48 -28.32
N GLU A 145 -14.71 17.63 -27.62
CA GLU A 145 -13.84 16.59 -28.18
C GLU A 145 -14.38 15.18 -27.92
N ALA A 146 -15.66 15.04 -27.56
CA ALA A 146 -16.26 13.77 -27.16
C ALA A 146 -16.07 12.66 -28.23
N HIS A 147 -16.07 13.02 -29.52
CA HIS A 147 -15.84 12.09 -30.63
C HIS A 147 -14.43 11.47 -30.64
N ARG A 148 -13.43 12.16 -30.05
CA ARG A 148 -12.04 11.67 -29.93
C ARG A 148 -11.84 10.76 -28.71
N TYR A 149 -12.67 10.89 -27.67
CA TYR A 149 -12.52 10.20 -26.39
C TYR A 149 -13.80 9.48 -25.94
N PRO A 150 -14.43 8.67 -26.81
CA PRO A 150 -15.77 8.11 -26.55
C PRO A 150 -15.81 7.23 -25.29
N THR A 151 -14.77 6.42 -25.03
CA THR A 151 -14.70 5.55 -23.85
C THR A 151 -14.54 6.35 -22.56
N LEU A 152 -13.71 7.40 -22.58
CA LEU A 152 -13.51 8.25 -21.41
C LEU A 152 -14.79 9.02 -21.06
N VAL A 153 -15.51 9.54 -22.08
CA VAL A 153 -16.80 10.20 -21.88
C VAL A 153 -17.82 9.22 -21.30
N ALA A 154 -17.94 8.02 -21.86
CA ALA A 154 -18.85 7.00 -21.33
C ALA A 154 -18.51 6.63 -19.86
N SER A 155 -17.24 6.56 -19.49
CA SER A 155 -16.81 6.32 -18.11
C SER A 155 -17.18 7.47 -17.17
N LEU A 156 -17.06 8.72 -17.63
CA LEU A 156 -17.50 9.89 -16.84
C LEU A 156 -19.01 9.88 -16.63
N ASP A 157 -19.77 9.62 -17.71
CA ASP A 157 -21.24 9.62 -17.68
C ASP A 157 -21.79 8.47 -16.82
N SER A 158 -21.06 7.35 -16.71
CA SER A 158 -21.41 6.23 -15.83
C SER A 158 -21.22 6.53 -14.34
N GLY A 159 -20.58 7.65 -13.98
CA GLY A 159 -20.26 7.99 -12.60
C GLY A 159 -19.06 7.26 -12.01
N ALA A 160 -18.31 6.48 -12.82
CA ALA A 160 -17.17 5.67 -12.35
C ALA A 160 -16.08 6.50 -11.63
N PHE A 161 -15.95 7.78 -11.96
CA PHE A 161 -14.99 8.68 -11.32
C PHE A 161 -15.41 9.18 -9.94
N PHE A 162 -16.67 8.94 -9.53
CA PHE A 162 -17.22 9.34 -8.24
C PHE A 162 -17.33 8.18 -7.25
N GLU A 163 -16.91 7.00 -7.64
CA GLU A 163 -16.97 5.81 -6.78
C GLU A 163 -16.02 5.93 -5.57
N ASN A 164 -16.38 5.18 -4.52
CA ASN A 164 -15.56 5.10 -3.32
C ASN A 164 -14.16 4.55 -3.66
N PRO A 165 -13.07 5.25 -3.30
CA PRO A 165 -11.71 4.77 -3.49
C PRO A 165 -11.46 3.36 -2.95
N ASP A 166 -12.13 2.96 -1.86
CA ASP A 166 -11.96 1.63 -1.27
C ASP A 166 -12.52 0.52 -2.18
N GLY A 167 -13.55 0.80 -2.99
CA GLY A 167 -14.04 -0.12 -4.02
C GLY A 167 -12.98 -0.42 -5.08
N ALA A 168 -12.25 0.60 -5.53
CA ALA A 168 -11.14 0.43 -6.47
C ALA A 168 -9.98 -0.40 -5.87
N PHE A 169 -9.70 -0.22 -4.57
CA PHE A 169 -8.72 -1.05 -3.87
C PHE A 169 -9.12 -2.52 -3.85
N ASP A 170 -10.35 -2.81 -3.45
CA ASP A 170 -10.86 -4.17 -3.36
C ASP A 170 -10.92 -4.85 -4.73
N PHE A 171 -11.39 -4.14 -5.76
CA PHE A 171 -11.39 -4.65 -7.13
C PHE A 171 -9.99 -5.03 -7.63
N GLY A 172 -9.02 -4.15 -7.48
CA GLY A 172 -7.64 -4.44 -7.91
C GLY A 172 -7.02 -5.61 -7.14
N LEU A 173 -7.29 -5.70 -5.84
CA LEU A 173 -6.83 -6.80 -5.02
C LEU A 173 -7.48 -8.13 -5.41
N ASP A 174 -8.77 -8.12 -5.79
CA ASP A 174 -9.49 -9.29 -6.29
C ASP A 174 -8.89 -9.78 -7.62
N CYS A 175 -8.60 -8.87 -8.55
CA CYS A 175 -7.90 -9.19 -9.80
C CYS A 175 -6.53 -9.85 -9.54
N ILE A 176 -5.75 -9.34 -8.58
CA ILE A 176 -4.45 -9.93 -8.22
C ILE A 176 -4.65 -11.34 -7.65
N VAL A 177 -5.59 -11.53 -6.74
CA VAL A 177 -5.88 -12.85 -6.13
C VAL A 177 -6.32 -13.87 -7.17
N GLU A 178 -7.19 -13.49 -8.11
CA GLU A 178 -7.60 -14.39 -9.19
C GLU A 178 -6.44 -14.72 -10.12
N GLY A 179 -5.56 -13.76 -10.43
CA GLY A 179 -4.33 -13.99 -11.17
C GLY A 179 -3.40 -14.98 -10.48
N ILE A 180 -3.25 -14.90 -9.15
CA ILE A 180 -2.47 -15.85 -8.35
C ILE A 180 -3.09 -17.25 -8.45
N ARG A 181 -4.41 -17.41 -8.31
CA ARG A 181 -5.10 -18.69 -8.44
C ARG A 181 -4.89 -19.34 -9.80
N ALA A 182 -5.07 -18.56 -10.86
CA ALA A 182 -4.88 -19.05 -12.23
C ALA A 182 -3.44 -19.54 -12.46
N ARG A 183 -2.47 -18.78 -11.93
CA ARG A 183 -1.05 -19.13 -12.03
C ARG A 183 -0.69 -20.39 -11.24
N ALA A 184 -1.16 -20.52 -10.01
CA ALA A 184 -0.96 -21.70 -9.17
C ALA A 184 -1.52 -22.96 -9.85
N SER A 185 -2.73 -22.88 -10.40
CA SER A 185 -3.36 -23.99 -11.13
C SER A 185 -2.57 -24.43 -12.37
N SER A 186 -1.84 -23.51 -13.03
CA SER A 186 -1.00 -23.84 -14.18
C SER A 186 0.32 -24.50 -13.80
N GLN A 187 0.81 -24.32 -12.57
CA GLN A 187 2.04 -24.91 -12.04
C GLN A 187 1.83 -26.32 -11.45
N SER A 188 0.59 -26.68 -11.18
CA SER A 188 0.22 -27.99 -10.63
C SER A 188 -0.03 -29.06 -11.72
N ARG A 189 0.10 -28.71 -13.00
CA ARG A 189 0.00 -29.60 -14.16
C ARG A 189 1.37 -29.97 -14.67
#